data_9d587e9deff2602c08cd10b7fcdff80c
#
_entry.id   9d587e9deff2602c08cd10b7fcdff80c
#
_cell.length_a   1.000
_cell.length_b   1.000
_cell.length_c   1.000
_cell.angle_alpha   90.00
_cell.angle_beta   90.00
_cell.angle_gamma   90.00
#
_symmetry.space_group_name_H-M   'P 1'
#
loop_
_entity.id
_entity.type
_entity.pdbx_description
1 polymer ?
#
loop_
_entity_poly.entity_id
_entity_poly.type
_entity_poly.pdbx_seq_one_letter_code
_entity_poly.pdbx_strand_id
1 'polypeptide(L)'
;MRNIASFFSSVFNPLLLPTYGVFLVLWVSILCYLPVGSRLTVLLVIFGITCILPMVLIALLHNMRIITDKQLRTRQERWIPYIFATLCYVGAAFYLIHVHSPLWLTAFMWGAIASIVVACVVNFFWKISAHATGIAGLVALLFSLHNMGLAAFDIMWLICLTIVLAGAVGSSRIALGHHTLGQVLAGYVNGVVCIYLAELLFS
;
A
#
# COMPACT_ATOMS: atom_id res chain seq x y z
N MET A 1 -0.50 17.04 19.54
CA MET A 1 0.29 16.63 18.37
C MET A 1 0.47 15.11 18.28
N ARG A 2 0.85 14.41 19.35
CA ARG A 2 1.08 12.96 19.34
C ARG A 2 -0.16 12.12 18.98
N ASN A 3 -1.34 12.53 19.45
CA ASN A 3 -2.63 11.85 19.13
C ASN A 3 -3.00 11.98 17.65
N ILE A 4 -2.77 13.14 17.03
CA ILE A 4 -3.01 13.36 15.60
C ILE A 4 -2.05 12.52 14.75
N ALA A 5 -0.77 12.48 15.11
CA ALA A 5 0.21 11.66 14.42
C ALA A 5 -0.12 10.15 14.53
N SER A 6 -0.59 9.70 15.70
CA SER A 6 -1.04 8.31 15.89
C SER A 6 -2.27 7.99 15.03
N PHE A 7 -3.23 8.91 14.94
CA PHE A 7 -4.42 8.78 14.09
C PHE A 7 -4.02 8.59 12.61
N PHE A 8 -3.21 9.49 12.05
CA PHE A 8 -2.75 9.36 10.67
C PHE A 8 -1.99 8.03 10.43
N SER A 9 -1.13 7.64 11.37
CA SER A 9 -0.39 6.39 11.27
C SER A 9 -1.30 5.14 11.33
N SER A 10 -2.44 5.21 12.02
CA SER A 10 -3.37 4.09 12.12
C SER A 10 -4.29 4.01 10.90
N VAL A 11 -4.82 5.13 10.44
CA VAL A 11 -5.69 5.21 9.26
C VAL A 11 -4.92 4.80 8.00
N PHE A 12 -3.69 5.28 7.84
CA PHE A 12 -2.83 4.93 6.70
C PHE A 12 -1.88 3.78 7.02
N ASN A 13 -2.41 2.73 7.67
CA ASN A 13 -1.65 1.50 7.91
C ASN A 13 -1.23 0.88 6.57
N PRO A 14 0.05 0.47 6.39
CA PRO A 14 0.55 -0.11 5.13
C PRO A 14 -0.29 -1.27 4.60
N LEU A 15 -0.89 -2.08 5.49
CA LEU A 15 -1.75 -3.20 5.10
C LEU A 15 -3.11 -2.77 4.52
N LEU A 16 -3.58 -1.54 4.82
CA LEU A 16 -4.81 -0.98 4.26
C LEU A 16 -4.60 -0.28 2.91
N LEU A 17 -3.38 0.16 2.63
CA LEU A 17 -3.10 1.00 1.46
C LEU A 17 -3.40 0.32 0.11
N PRO A 18 -3.16 -0.99 -0.10
CA PRO A 18 -3.61 -1.67 -1.32
C PRO A 18 -5.14 -1.69 -1.46
N THR A 19 -5.85 -1.88 -0.35
CA THR A 19 -7.32 -1.81 -0.34
C THR A 19 -7.81 -0.41 -0.73
N TYR A 20 -7.15 0.65 -0.22
CA TYR A 20 -7.46 2.03 -0.62
C TYR A 20 -7.16 2.26 -2.10
N GLY A 21 -6.05 1.71 -2.62
CA GLY A 21 -5.74 1.78 -4.05
C GLY A 21 -6.82 1.13 -4.90
N VAL A 22 -7.20 -0.10 -4.59
CA VAL A 22 -8.28 -0.82 -5.30
C VAL A 22 -9.62 -0.11 -5.15
N PHE A 23 -9.94 0.42 -3.96
CA PHE A 23 -11.14 1.24 -3.76
C PHE A 23 -11.13 2.45 -4.69
N LEU A 24 -10.07 3.24 -4.69
CA LEU A 24 -9.96 4.42 -5.55
C LEU A 24 -10.12 4.03 -7.02
N VAL A 25 -9.39 3.03 -7.47
CA VAL A 25 -9.49 2.51 -8.84
C VAL A 25 -10.93 2.16 -9.21
N LEU A 26 -11.63 1.40 -8.38
CA LEU A 26 -12.99 0.94 -8.66
C LEU A 26 -14.04 2.07 -8.66
N TRP A 27 -13.74 3.23 -8.05
CA TRP A 27 -14.71 4.33 -7.95
C TRP A 27 -14.34 5.55 -8.77
N VAL A 28 -13.05 5.76 -9.13
CA VAL A 28 -12.63 6.95 -9.88
C VAL A 28 -12.22 6.65 -11.31
N SER A 29 -12.02 5.38 -11.68
CA SER A 29 -11.67 4.99 -13.05
C SER A 29 -12.91 4.55 -13.84
N ILE A 30 -12.69 4.18 -15.09
CA ILE A 30 -13.72 3.58 -15.98
C ILE A 30 -14.41 2.35 -15.34
N LEU A 31 -13.83 1.74 -14.31
CA LEU A 31 -14.45 0.62 -13.59
C LEU A 31 -15.62 1.07 -12.69
N CYS A 32 -15.84 2.36 -12.50
CA CYS A 32 -16.98 2.87 -11.74
C CYS A 32 -18.33 2.53 -12.41
N TYR A 33 -18.33 2.20 -13.69
CA TYR A 33 -19.53 1.78 -14.44
C TYR A 33 -19.88 0.30 -14.23
N LEU A 34 -19.02 -0.49 -13.59
CA LEU A 34 -19.35 -1.87 -13.23
C LEU A 34 -20.42 -1.92 -12.12
N PRO A 35 -21.23 -3.00 -12.07
CA PRO A 35 -22.20 -3.19 -11.00
C PRO A 35 -21.57 -3.03 -9.61
N VAL A 36 -22.26 -2.34 -8.71
CA VAL A 36 -21.75 -2.07 -7.34
C VAL A 36 -21.40 -3.37 -6.60
N GLY A 37 -22.23 -4.42 -6.77
CA GLY A 37 -21.99 -5.74 -6.18
C GLY A 37 -20.63 -6.32 -6.58
N SER A 38 -20.30 -6.29 -7.88
CA SER A 38 -18.99 -6.78 -8.37
C SER A 38 -17.82 -5.98 -7.80
N ARG A 39 -17.94 -4.63 -7.76
CA ARG A 39 -16.91 -3.76 -7.17
C ARG A 39 -16.70 -4.05 -5.68
N LEU A 40 -17.78 -4.21 -4.92
CA LEU A 40 -17.72 -4.54 -3.50
C LEU A 40 -17.12 -5.92 -3.26
N THR A 41 -17.45 -6.92 -4.07
CA THR A 41 -16.86 -8.27 -3.97
C THR A 41 -15.34 -8.21 -4.15
N VAL A 42 -14.86 -7.56 -5.22
CA VAL A 42 -13.43 -7.40 -5.46
C VAL A 42 -12.76 -6.67 -4.29
N LEU A 43 -13.33 -5.56 -3.84
CA LEU A 43 -12.79 -4.79 -2.72
C LEU A 43 -12.69 -5.60 -1.43
N LEU A 44 -13.75 -6.34 -1.07
CA LEU A 44 -13.80 -7.15 0.15
C LEU A 44 -12.79 -8.31 0.11
N VAL A 45 -12.65 -8.98 -1.03
CA VAL A 45 -11.65 -10.05 -1.18
C VAL A 45 -10.23 -9.49 -1.08
N ILE A 46 -9.93 -8.39 -1.75
CA ILE A 46 -8.61 -7.72 -1.63
C ILE A 46 -8.36 -7.28 -0.20
N PHE A 47 -9.33 -6.66 0.48
CA PHE A 47 -9.21 -6.28 1.89
C PHE A 47 -8.93 -7.50 2.78
N GLY A 48 -9.65 -8.61 2.57
CA GLY A 48 -9.42 -9.85 3.32
C GLY A 48 -7.99 -10.38 3.16
N ILE A 49 -7.50 -10.45 1.91
CA ILE A 49 -6.19 -11.01 1.60
C ILE A 49 -5.05 -10.06 2.00
N THR A 50 -5.16 -8.75 1.72
CA THR A 50 -4.03 -7.82 1.90
C THR A 50 -3.98 -7.16 3.27
N CYS A 51 -5.10 -7.14 4.01
CA CYS A 51 -5.18 -6.52 5.32
C CYS A 51 -5.47 -7.52 6.43
N ILE A 52 -6.63 -8.21 6.37
CA ILE A 52 -7.07 -9.07 7.48
C ILE A 52 -6.09 -10.23 7.68
N LEU A 53 -5.73 -10.94 6.62
CA LEU A 53 -4.88 -12.13 6.71
C LEU A 53 -3.48 -11.80 7.29
N PRO A 54 -2.74 -10.77 6.83
CA PRO A 54 -1.49 -10.37 7.47
C PRO A 54 -1.66 -9.86 8.91
N MET A 55 -2.75 -9.16 9.22
CA MET A 55 -3.03 -8.72 10.60
C MET A 55 -3.22 -9.90 11.56
N VAL A 56 -3.95 -10.92 11.12
CA VAL A 56 -4.13 -12.16 11.89
C VAL A 56 -2.79 -12.85 12.13
N LEU A 57 -1.95 -12.95 11.10
CA LEU A 57 -0.60 -13.52 11.27
C LEU A 57 0.22 -12.74 12.29
N ILE A 58 0.27 -11.40 12.18
CA ILE A 58 1.02 -10.56 13.13
C ILE A 58 0.50 -10.77 14.55
N ALA A 59 -0.82 -10.88 14.74
CA ALA A 59 -1.42 -11.16 16.03
C ALA A 59 -1.01 -12.55 16.56
N LEU A 60 -1.01 -13.58 15.71
CA LEU A 60 -0.56 -14.94 16.07
C LEU A 60 0.92 -14.95 16.45
N LEU A 61 1.80 -14.34 15.64
CA LEU A 61 3.23 -14.25 15.93
C LEU A 61 3.50 -13.53 17.25
N HIS A 62 2.73 -12.49 17.56
CA HIS A 62 2.82 -11.80 18.85
C HIS A 62 2.37 -12.70 20.01
N ASN A 63 1.23 -13.40 19.87
CA ASN A 63 0.74 -14.32 20.90
C ASN A 63 1.72 -15.48 21.16
N MET A 64 2.39 -15.96 20.10
CA MET A 64 3.45 -16.98 20.19
C MET A 64 4.78 -16.42 20.71
N ARG A 65 4.87 -15.14 21.05
CA ARG A 65 6.08 -14.44 21.51
C ARG A 65 7.26 -14.47 20.50
N ILE A 66 6.96 -14.69 19.22
CA ILE A 66 7.97 -14.63 18.13
C ILE A 66 8.31 -13.18 17.81
N ILE A 67 7.34 -12.27 17.93
CA ILE A 67 7.53 -10.84 17.82
C ILE A 67 7.13 -10.16 19.14
N THR A 68 7.85 -9.12 19.52
CA THR A 68 7.62 -8.41 20.80
C THR A 68 6.60 -7.27 20.64
N ASP A 69 6.50 -6.67 19.46
CA ASP A 69 5.62 -5.52 19.18
C ASP A 69 4.79 -5.73 17.90
N LYS A 70 3.46 -5.67 18.04
CA LYS A 70 2.52 -5.71 16.90
C LYS A 70 2.75 -4.59 15.88
N GLN A 71 3.35 -3.47 16.29
CA GLN A 71 3.69 -2.36 15.39
C GLN A 71 5.02 -2.58 14.64
N LEU A 72 5.72 -3.70 14.91
CA LEU A 72 6.95 -4.09 14.24
C LEU A 72 8.00 -2.95 14.25
N ARG A 73 8.20 -2.32 15.42
CA ARG A 73 9.17 -1.22 15.57
C ARG A 73 10.60 -1.72 15.44
N THR A 74 10.86 -2.95 15.89
CA THR A 74 12.16 -3.62 15.79
C THR A 74 12.38 -4.11 14.37
N ARG A 75 13.50 -3.70 13.75
CA ARG A 75 13.84 -4.04 12.36
C ARG A 75 13.92 -5.55 12.14
N GLN A 76 14.53 -6.26 13.09
CA GLN A 76 14.77 -7.70 13.02
C GLN A 76 13.48 -8.54 13.00
N GLU A 77 12.36 -8.03 13.51
CA GLU A 77 11.09 -8.76 13.57
C GLU A 77 10.24 -8.61 12.31
N ARG A 78 10.67 -7.77 11.34
CA ARG A 78 9.87 -7.41 10.16
C ARG A 78 9.92 -8.42 9.02
N TRP A 79 10.97 -9.24 8.93
CA TRP A 79 11.18 -10.10 7.77
C TRP A 79 10.08 -11.14 7.58
N ILE A 80 9.60 -11.79 8.67
CA ILE A 80 8.48 -12.76 8.59
C ILE A 80 7.20 -12.09 8.11
N PRO A 81 6.72 -10.99 8.74
CA PRO A 81 5.57 -10.23 8.24
C PRO A 81 5.71 -9.76 6.79
N TYR A 82 6.90 -9.33 6.36
CA TYR A 82 7.11 -8.90 4.97
C TYR A 82 6.98 -10.04 3.97
N ILE A 83 7.59 -11.21 4.25
CA ILE A 83 7.46 -12.39 3.38
C ILE A 83 5.99 -12.81 3.28
N PHE A 84 5.30 -12.89 4.42
CA PHE A 84 3.91 -13.29 4.42
C PHE A 84 3.00 -12.27 3.70
N ALA A 85 3.21 -10.98 3.94
CA ALA A 85 2.47 -9.94 3.22
C ALA A 85 2.73 -10.02 1.71
N THR A 86 3.98 -10.30 1.28
CA THR A 86 4.31 -10.54 -0.12
C THR A 86 3.51 -11.70 -0.69
N LEU A 87 3.44 -12.83 0.01
CA LEU A 87 2.65 -13.99 -0.43
C LEU A 87 1.15 -13.67 -0.52
N CYS A 88 0.61 -12.93 0.46
CA CYS A 88 -0.77 -12.44 0.42
C CYS A 88 -1.02 -11.55 -0.81
N TYR A 89 -0.11 -10.63 -1.10
CA TYR A 89 -0.26 -9.72 -2.25
C TYR A 89 -0.13 -10.46 -3.59
N VAL A 90 0.72 -11.48 -3.66
CA VAL A 90 0.77 -12.40 -4.82
C VAL A 90 -0.57 -13.10 -4.98
N GLY A 91 -1.17 -13.63 -3.91
CA GLY A 91 -2.51 -14.20 -3.95
C GLY A 91 -3.58 -13.20 -4.42
N ALA A 92 -3.49 -11.93 -3.97
CA ALA A 92 -4.38 -10.86 -4.43
C ALA A 92 -4.19 -10.55 -5.92
N ALA A 93 -2.95 -10.53 -6.44
CA ALA A 93 -2.67 -10.36 -7.86
C ALA A 93 -3.28 -11.51 -8.70
N PHE A 94 -3.09 -12.75 -8.28
CA PHE A 94 -3.72 -13.90 -8.95
C PHE A 94 -5.25 -13.87 -8.89
N TYR A 95 -5.84 -13.42 -7.78
CA TYR A 95 -7.28 -13.20 -7.70
C TYR A 95 -7.76 -12.16 -8.73
N LEU A 96 -7.06 -11.04 -8.87
CA LEU A 96 -7.38 -10.03 -9.88
C LEU A 96 -7.28 -10.58 -11.31
N ILE A 97 -6.28 -11.41 -11.60
CA ILE A 97 -6.17 -12.11 -12.88
C ILE A 97 -7.36 -13.06 -13.09
N HIS A 98 -7.72 -13.84 -12.07
CA HIS A 98 -8.82 -14.80 -12.13
C HIS A 98 -10.17 -14.13 -12.42
N VAL A 99 -10.42 -12.95 -11.87
CA VAL A 99 -11.66 -12.18 -12.14
C VAL A 99 -11.56 -11.33 -13.42
N HIS A 100 -10.54 -11.57 -14.24
CA HIS A 100 -10.32 -10.85 -15.51
C HIS A 100 -10.26 -9.33 -15.34
N SER A 101 -9.65 -8.86 -14.25
CA SER A 101 -9.46 -7.42 -14.06
C SER A 101 -8.49 -6.85 -15.11
N PRO A 102 -8.60 -5.57 -15.48
CA PRO A 102 -7.67 -4.95 -16.41
C PRO A 102 -6.21 -5.07 -15.97
N LEU A 103 -5.29 -5.16 -16.94
CA LEU A 103 -3.87 -5.35 -16.69
C LEU A 103 -3.28 -4.24 -15.80
N TRP A 104 -3.67 -3.00 -15.99
CA TRP A 104 -3.19 -1.87 -15.20
C TRP A 104 -3.61 -1.97 -13.71
N LEU A 105 -4.79 -2.55 -13.37
CA LEU A 105 -5.16 -2.80 -11.97
C LEU A 105 -4.31 -3.94 -11.38
N THR A 106 -4.01 -4.95 -12.17
CA THR A 106 -3.11 -6.04 -11.77
C THR A 106 -1.66 -5.53 -11.64
N ALA A 107 -1.23 -4.62 -12.53
CA ALA A 107 0.07 -3.96 -12.48
C ALA A 107 0.28 -3.21 -11.16
N PHE A 108 -0.72 -2.46 -10.70
CA PHE A 108 -0.68 -1.85 -9.37
C PHE A 108 -0.34 -2.86 -8.26
N MET A 109 -0.96 -4.04 -8.29
CA MET A 109 -0.69 -5.07 -7.29
C MET A 109 0.74 -5.63 -7.42
N TRP A 110 1.24 -5.84 -8.64
CA TRP A 110 2.63 -6.23 -8.87
C TRP A 110 3.63 -5.17 -8.40
N GLY A 111 3.33 -3.90 -8.62
CA GLY A 111 4.12 -2.78 -8.08
C GLY A 111 4.14 -2.75 -6.55
N ALA A 112 3.00 -3.05 -5.91
CA ALA A 112 2.92 -3.17 -4.46
C ALA A 112 3.76 -4.34 -3.94
N ILE A 113 3.74 -5.50 -4.63
CA ILE A 113 4.62 -6.66 -4.33
C ILE A 113 6.08 -6.24 -4.44
N ALA A 114 6.47 -5.63 -5.56
CA ALA A 114 7.84 -5.16 -5.78
C ALA A 114 8.29 -4.21 -4.65
N SER A 115 7.42 -3.28 -4.23
CA SER A 115 7.74 -2.33 -3.17
C SER A 115 7.97 -3.00 -1.80
N ILE A 116 7.22 -4.07 -1.48
CA ILE A 116 7.44 -4.85 -0.25
C ILE A 116 8.74 -5.63 -0.34
N VAL A 117 9.03 -6.25 -1.48
CA VAL A 117 10.27 -7.01 -1.70
C VAL A 117 11.49 -6.10 -1.55
N VAL A 118 11.48 -4.91 -2.19
CA VAL A 118 12.53 -3.91 -2.02
C VAL A 118 12.63 -3.47 -0.57
N ALA A 119 11.51 -3.18 0.09
CA ALA A 119 11.51 -2.80 1.51
C ALA A 119 12.05 -3.93 2.40
N CYS A 120 11.78 -5.20 2.09
CA CYS A 120 12.31 -6.37 2.80
C CYS A 120 13.83 -6.46 2.63
N VAL A 121 14.34 -6.35 1.40
CA VAL A 121 15.78 -6.36 1.11
C VAL A 121 16.49 -5.20 1.80
N VAL A 122 15.98 -3.98 1.66
CA VAL A 122 16.55 -2.80 2.33
C VAL A 122 16.54 -2.97 3.84
N ASN A 123 15.52 -3.60 4.40
CA ASN A 123 15.39 -3.81 5.84
C ASN A 123 16.54 -4.64 6.44
N PHE A 124 17.28 -5.43 5.66
CA PHE A 124 18.49 -6.13 6.15
C PHE A 124 19.62 -5.16 6.48
N PHE A 125 19.68 -4.00 5.84
CA PHE A 125 20.75 -3.02 5.99
C PHE A 125 20.27 -1.75 6.69
N TRP A 126 19.08 -1.27 6.30
CA TRP A 126 18.56 0.01 6.75
C TRP A 126 17.03 0.00 6.87
N LYS A 127 16.48 0.73 7.83
CA LYS A 127 15.04 0.77 8.09
C LYS A 127 14.36 1.74 7.14
N ILE A 128 13.45 1.25 6.29
CA ILE A 128 12.61 2.07 5.40
C ILE A 128 11.18 2.21 5.96
N SER A 129 10.47 3.29 5.62
CA SER A 129 9.11 3.54 6.11
C SER A 129 8.07 2.90 5.21
N ALA A 130 7.47 1.78 5.64
CA ALA A 130 6.39 1.12 4.92
C ALA A 130 5.14 2.00 4.74
N HIS A 131 4.82 2.90 5.70
CA HIS A 131 3.73 3.87 5.58
C HIS A 131 3.99 4.87 4.45
N ALA A 132 5.22 5.41 4.38
CA ALA A 132 5.62 6.31 3.31
C ALA A 132 5.60 5.61 1.95
N THR A 133 6.11 4.38 1.87
CA THR A 133 6.07 3.55 0.66
C THR A 133 4.64 3.36 0.15
N GLY A 134 3.73 2.96 1.01
CA GLY A 134 2.36 2.66 0.58
C GLY A 134 1.58 3.90 0.14
N ILE A 135 1.66 5.02 0.90
CA ILE A 135 0.93 6.25 0.52
C ILE A 135 1.51 6.87 -0.76
N ALA A 136 2.83 6.80 -0.97
CA ALA A 136 3.45 7.25 -2.21
C ALA A 136 3.06 6.36 -3.41
N GLY A 137 2.86 5.06 -3.17
CA GLY A 137 2.30 4.15 -4.16
C GLY A 137 0.88 4.54 -4.59
N LEU A 138 0.03 5.03 -3.67
CA LEU A 138 -1.29 5.58 -4.04
C LEU A 138 -1.20 6.84 -4.89
N VAL A 139 -0.24 7.73 -4.59
CA VAL A 139 0.01 8.92 -5.43
C VAL A 139 0.40 8.50 -6.85
N ALA A 140 1.34 7.54 -6.97
CA ALA A 140 1.78 7.03 -8.26
C ALA A 140 0.63 6.37 -9.05
N LEU A 141 -0.20 5.57 -8.39
CA LEU A 141 -1.38 4.95 -9.00
C LEU A 141 -2.35 5.99 -9.57
N LEU A 142 -2.72 7.01 -8.78
CA LEU A 142 -3.64 8.06 -9.23
C LEU A 142 -3.05 8.87 -10.40
N PHE A 143 -1.75 9.13 -10.33
CA PHE A 143 -1.04 9.83 -11.40
C PHE A 143 -1.01 8.99 -12.70
N SER A 144 -0.76 7.69 -12.60
CA SER A 144 -0.84 6.77 -13.75
C SER A 144 -2.25 6.73 -14.36
N LEU A 145 -3.29 6.60 -13.53
CA LEU A 145 -4.68 6.63 -14.00
C LEU A 145 -5.03 7.92 -14.75
N HIS A 146 -4.55 9.06 -14.26
CA HIS A 146 -4.75 10.35 -14.90
C HIS A 146 -4.04 10.42 -16.26
N ASN A 147 -2.76 10.03 -16.31
CA ASN A 147 -1.95 10.07 -17.53
C ASN A 147 -2.43 9.10 -18.61
N MET A 148 -2.93 7.95 -18.22
CA MET A 148 -3.49 6.95 -19.14
C MET A 148 -4.90 7.30 -19.64
N GLY A 149 -5.52 8.39 -19.14
CA GLY A 149 -6.89 8.74 -19.46
C GLY A 149 -7.94 7.74 -18.97
N LEU A 150 -7.62 6.96 -17.93
CA LEU A 150 -8.48 5.91 -17.38
C LEU A 150 -9.43 6.45 -16.30
N ALA A 151 -9.25 7.68 -15.86
CA ALA A 151 -10.14 8.33 -14.88
C ALA A 151 -11.49 8.64 -15.52
N ALA A 152 -12.59 8.35 -14.83
CA ALA A 152 -13.95 8.61 -15.28
C ALA A 152 -14.31 10.11 -15.22
N PHE A 153 -13.58 10.90 -14.46
CA PHE A 153 -13.74 12.34 -14.28
C PHE A 153 -12.39 12.97 -13.89
N ASP A 154 -12.33 14.29 -13.79
CA ASP A 154 -11.09 14.96 -13.35
C ASP A 154 -10.75 14.58 -11.89
N ILE A 155 -9.60 13.92 -11.73
CA ILE A 155 -9.08 13.47 -10.43
C ILE A 155 -7.88 14.29 -9.93
N MET A 156 -7.56 15.41 -10.56
CA MET A 156 -6.40 16.22 -10.17
C MET A 156 -6.49 16.69 -8.71
N TRP A 157 -7.67 17.07 -8.25
CA TRP A 157 -7.90 17.42 -6.85
C TRP A 157 -7.58 16.25 -5.88
N LEU A 158 -7.89 15.01 -6.29
CA LEU A 158 -7.66 13.81 -5.49
C LEU A 158 -6.15 13.48 -5.43
N ILE A 159 -5.42 13.69 -6.53
CA ILE A 159 -3.95 13.58 -6.57
C ILE A 159 -3.34 14.60 -5.60
N CYS A 160 -3.74 15.87 -5.68
CA CYS A 160 -3.27 16.91 -4.78
C CYS A 160 -3.56 16.57 -3.30
N LEU A 161 -4.79 16.11 -3.00
CA LEU A 161 -5.17 15.68 -1.65
C LEU A 161 -4.27 14.52 -1.17
N THR A 162 -4.03 13.52 -2.02
CA THR A 162 -3.22 12.34 -1.65
C THR A 162 -1.76 12.73 -1.41
N ILE A 163 -1.21 13.70 -2.15
CA ILE A 163 0.13 14.25 -1.91
C ILE A 163 0.19 14.94 -0.54
N VAL A 164 -0.82 15.76 -0.18
CA VAL A 164 -0.89 16.39 1.14
C VAL A 164 -0.97 15.34 2.25
N LEU A 165 -1.78 14.30 2.06
CA LEU A 165 -1.89 13.17 2.98
C LEU A 165 -0.56 12.40 3.10
N ALA A 166 0.18 12.23 2.00
CA ALA A 166 1.51 11.63 2.04
C ALA A 166 2.46 12.46 2.92
N GLY A 167 2.46 13.77 2.77
CA GLY A 167 3.21 14.69 3.63
C GLY A 167 2.82 14.54 5.11
N ALA A 168 1.52 14.49 5.42
CA ALA A 168 1.00 14.30 6.78
C ALA A 168 1.41 12.95 7.38
N VAL A 169 1.34 11.87 6.58
CA VAL A 169 1.77 10.52 7.00
C VAL A 169 3.27 10.52 7.31
N GLY A 170 4.11 11.02 6.40
CA GLY A 170 5.56 11.06 6.62
C GLY A 170 5.95 11.89 7.83
N SER A 171 5.36 13.08 7.99
CA SER A 171 5.57 13.94 9.17
C SER A 171 5.13 13.23 10.46
N SER A 172 4.03 12.49 10.42
CA SER A 172 3.57 11.69 11.56
C SER A 172 4.57 10.62 11.97
N ARG A 173 5.23 9.95 11.00
CA ARG A 173 6.24 8.91 11.29
C ARG A 173 7.48 9.49 11.94
N ILE A 174 7.87 10.71 11.56
CA ILE A 174 8.99 11.45 12.16
C ILE A 174 8.60 11.94 13.57
N ALA A 175 7.43 12.56 13.71
CA ALA A 175 6.95 13.10 14.99
C ALA A 175 6.74 12.01 16.07
N LEU A 176 6.40 10.78 15.67
CA LEU A 176 6.31 9.63 16.56
C LEU A 176 7.69 9.00 16.90
N GLY A 177 8.77 9.48 16.30
CA GLY A 177 10.12 8.94 16.50
C GLY A 177 10.34 7.55 15.89
N HIS A 178 9.47 7.12 14.97
CA HIS A 178 9.54 5.80 14.36
C HIS A 178 10.53 5.74 13.19
N HIS A 179 10.73 6.86 12.50
CA HIS A 179 11.59 6.97 11.31
C HIS A 179 12.28 8.33 11.25
N THR A 180 13.46 8.36 10.63
CA THR A 180 14.15 9.60 10.25
C THR A 180 13.59 10.14 8.92
N LEU A 181 13.88 11.39 8.60
CA LEU A 181 13.50 12.00 7.32
C LEU A 181 14.00 11.17 6.13
N GLY A 182 15.28 10.73 6.16
CA GLY A 182 15.85 9.92 5.08
C GLY A 182 15.11 8.58 4.87
N GLN A 183 14.66 7.93 5.97
CA GLN A 183 13.88 6.69 5.91
C GLN A 183 12.47 6.90 5.32
N VAL A 184 11.88 8.07 5.54
CA VAL A 184 10.60 8.45 4.96
C VAL A 184 10.75 8.77 3.48
N LEU A 185 11.76 9.56 3.10
CA LEU A 185 12.04 9.90 1.70
C LEU A 185 12.36 8.65 0.87
N ALA A 186 13.19 7.73 1.39
CA ALA A 186 13.44 6.45 0.74
C ALA A 186 12.16 5.61 0.57
N GLY A 187 11.25 5.69 1.55
CA GLY A 187 9.91 5.07 1.43
C GLY A 187 9.11 5.66 0.28
N TYR A 188 9.08 6.97 0.15
CA TYR A 188 8.37 7.63 -0.96
C TYR A 188 8.95 7.23 -2.32
N VAL A 189 10.27 7.29 -2.47
CA VAL A 189 10.94 6.86 -3.71
C VAL A 189 10.60 5.41 -4.04
N ASN A 190 10.71 4.51 -3.07
CA ASN A 190 10.37 3.10 -3.26
C ASN A 190 8.91 2.91 -3.74
N GLY A 191 7.95 3.56 -3.09
CA GLY A 191 6.53 3.45 -3.47
C GLY A 191 6.26 3.98 -4.88
N VAL A 192 6.75 5.19 -5.20
CA VAL A 192 6.54 5.78 -6.54
C VAL A 192 7.21 4.95 -7.62
N VAL A 193 8.48 4.61 -7.45
CA VAL A 193 9.26 3.90 -8.49
C VAL A 193 8.67 2.51 -8.77
N CYS A 194 8.37 1.73 -7.73
CA CYS A 194 7.85 0.38 -7.93
C CYS A 194 6.48 0.36 -8.59
N ILE A 195 5.55 1.24 -8.17
CA ILE A 195 4.22 1.31 -8.78
C ILE A 195 4.32 1.84 -10.21
N TYR A 196 5.01 2.97 -10.42
CA TYR A 196 5.11 3.59 -11.74
C TYR A 196 5.78 2.68 -12.78
N LEU A 197 6.86 1.98 -12.39
CA LEU A 197 7.51 1.02 -13.29
C LEU A 197 6.61 -0.19 -13.60
N ALA A 198 5.86 -0.70 -12.63
CA ALA A 198 4.93 -1.79 -12.88
C ALA A 198 3.82 -1.34 -13.85
N GLU A 199 3.23 -0.17 -13.64
CA GLU A 199 2.23 0.39 -14.54
C GLU A 199 2.79 0.61 -15.97
N LEU A 200 4.03 1.09 -16.09
CA LEU A 200 4.68 1.29 -17.38
C LEU A 200 4.96 -0.02 -18.12
N LEU A 201 5.28 -1.10 -17.39
CA LEU A 201 5.58 -2.41 -17.98
C LEU A 201 4.33 -3.17 -18.43
N PHE A 202 3.18 -2.87 -17.88
CA PHE A 202 1.92 -3.56 -18.14
C PHE A 202 0.84 -2.67 -18.78
N SER A 203 1.22 -1.44 -19.19
CA SER A 203 0.35 -0.50 -19.94
C SER A 203 0.24 -0.78 -21.43
#